data_60697996e71c779be55b2c84e1e7a804
#
_entry.id   60697996e71c779be55b2c84e1e7a804
#
_cell.length_a   1.000
_cell.length_b   1.000
_cell.length_c   1.000
_cell.angle_alpha   90.00
_cell.angle_beta   90.00
_cell.angle_gamma   90.00
#
_symmetry.space_group_name_H-M   'P 1'
#
loop_
_entity.id
_entity.type
_entity.pdbx_description
1 polymer ?
#
loop_
_entity_poly.entity_id
_entity_poly.type
_entity_poly.pdbx_seq_one_letter_code
_entity_poly.pdbx_strand_id
1 'polypeptide(L)'
;VAAAHDEHTLEAVFRAADDKLIEPVLIGNKAKITEILKELNVEYDLNSIICTDSDKESAEKTVELINSNKADFIMKGKLQTADLLRAVVDKEKGLRTGRVMSHVAFLEIPAYHKLIAVTDGGMMMYPNAEEKKQILENAVDVFRAMGYECPKIAVLAAVETVNPKMPETVDADIL
;
A
#
# COMPACT_ATOMS: atom_id res chain seq x y z
N VAL A 1 4.05 -10.93 -3.23
CA VAL A 1 4.43 -10.71 -1.83
C VAL A 1 5.93 -10.51 -1.75
N ALA A 2 6.38 -9.33 -1.36
CA ALA A 2 7.80 -8.98 -1.21
C ALA A 2 8.36 -9.52 0.11
N ALA A 3 9.46 -10.31 0.05
CA ALA A 3 10.07 -10.98 1.22
C ALA A 3 9.05 -11.84 2.00
N ALA A 4 8.48 -12.81 1.32
CA ALA A 4 7.39 -13.67 1.84
C ALA A 4 7.82 -14.69 2.93
N HIS A 5 9.06 -14.67 3.38
CA HIS A 5 9.63 -15.62 4.34
C HIS A 5 9.29 -15.26 5.81
N ASP A 6 8.00 -15.16 6.11
CA ASP A 6 7.44 -14.86 7.44
C ASP A 6 6.10 -15.57 7.61
N GLU A 7 5.93 -16.24 8.76
CA GLU A 7 4.79 -17.08 9.05
C GLU A 7 3.46 -16.31 8.99
N HIS A 8 3.35 -15.20 9.72
CA HIS A 8 2.12 -14.40 9.75
C HIS A 8 1.77 -13.80 8.38
N THR A 9 2.80 -13.45 7.60
CA THR A 9 2.60 -13.00 6.22
C THR A 9 1.98 -14.11 5.37
N LEU A 10 2.52 -15.32 5.44
CA LEU A 10 2.02 -16.43 4.63
C LEU A 10 0.65 -16.92 5.11
N GLU A 11 0.37 -16.96 6.42
CA GLU A 11 -0.98 -17.23 6.93
C GLU A 11 -2.01 -16.25 6.34
N ALA A 12 -1.74 -14.96 6.39
CA ALA A 12 -2.65 -13.94 5.85
C ALA A 12 -2.83 -14.06 4.33
N VAL A 13 -1.75 -14.32 3.60
CA VAL A 13 -1.75 -14.50 2.14
C VAL A 13 -2.59 -15.71 1.74
N PHE A 14 -2.37 -16.85 2.37
CA PHE A 14 -3.10 -18.06 1.96
C PHE A 14 -4.55 -18.07 2.44
N ARG A 15 -4.85 -17.44 3.57
CA ARG A 15 -6.25 -17.18 3.95
C ARG A 15 -6.98 -16.34 2.88
N ALA A 16 -6.35 -15.27 2.39
CA ALA A 16 -6.93 -14.47 1.32
C ALA A 16 -7.03 -15.24 -0.01
N ALA A 17 -6.09 -16.15 -0.29
CA ALA A 17 -6.15 -17.01 -1.46
C ALA A 17 -7.28 -18.06 -1.37
N ASP A 18 -7.49 -18.66 -0.20
CA ASP A 18 -8.60 -19.59 0.08
C ASP A 18 -9.96 -18.91 -0.11
N ASP A 19 -10.06 -17.64 0.33
CA ASP A 19 -11.22 -16.77 0.11
C ASP A 19 -11.36 -16.31 -1.36
N LYS A 20 -10.44 -16.71 -2.25
CA LYS A 20 -10.40 -16.34 -3.68
C LYS A 20 -10.27 -14.83 -3.93
N LEU A 21 -9.68 -14.11 -3.02
CA LEU A 21 -9.42 -12.67 -3.14
C LEU A 21 -8.15 -12.37 -3.93
N ILE A 22 -7.16 -13.28 -3.86
CA ILE A 22 -5.84 -13.11 -4.50
C ILE A 22 -5.31 -14.42 -5.06
N GLU A 23 -4.40 -14.29 -6.04
CA GLU A 23 -3.50 -15.35 -6.48
C GLU A 23 -2.06 -14.93 -6.09
N PRO A 24 -1.43 -15.57 -5.11
CA PRO A 24 -0.18 -15.08 -4.55
C PRO A 24 1.02 -15.43 -5.43
N VAL A 25 1.91 -14.46 -5.64
CA VAL A 25 3.27 -14.66 -6.16
C VAL A 25 4.25 -14.43 -5.01
N LEU A 26 4.99 -15.47 -4.62
CA LEU A 26 5.89 -15.44 -3.48
C LEU A 26 7.32 -15.11 -3.91
N ILE A 27 7.92 -14.08 -3.29
CA ILE A 27 9.28 -13.61 -3.57
C ILE A 27 10.06 -13.59 -2.26
N GLY A 28 11.27 -14.13 -2.23
CA GLY A 28 12.11 -14.10 -1.05
C GLY A 28 13.02 -15.33 -0.92
N ASN A 29 13.46 -15.62 0.31
CA ASN A 29 14.27 -16.79 0.59
C ASN A 29 13.46 -18.08 0.41
N LYS A 30 13.71 -18.77 -0.70
CA LYS A 30 12.94 -19.97 -1.08
C LYS A 30 12.98 -21.08 -0.01
N ALA A 31 14.14 -21.29 0.64
CA ALA A 31 14.25 -22.33 1.65
C ALA A 31 13.35 -22.04 2.86
N LYS A 32 13.39 -20.81 3.38
CA LYS A 32 12.54 -20.37 4.49
C LYS A 32 11.05 -20.39 4.13
N ILE A 33 10.68 -19.90 2.94
CA ILE A 33 9.30 -19.94 2.46
C ILE A 33 8.81 -21.39 2.41
N THR A 34 9.62 -22.30 1.86
CA THR A 34 9.26 -23.72 1.76
C THR A 34 9.08 -24.38 3.13
N GLU A 35 9.91 -24.03 4.12
CA GLU A 35 9.81 -24.53 5.48
C GLU A 35 8.49 -24.08 6.13
N ILE A 36 8.19 -22.80 6.07
CA ILE A 36 6.95 -22.23 6.63
C ILE A 36 5.69 -22.82 5.94
N LEU A 37 5.70 -22.96 4.61
CA LEU A 37 4.58 -23.56 3.89
C LEU A 37 4.30 -25.01 4.36
N LYS A 38 5.35 -25.77 4.68
CA LYS A 38 5.20 -27.11 5.25
C LYS A 38 4.63 -27.09 6.67
N GLU A 39 5.08 -26.15 7.51
CA GLU A 39 4.57 -25.97 8.87
C GLU A 39 3.09 -25.58 8.87
N LEU A 40 2.69 -24.69 7.96
CA LEU A 40 1.31 -24.28 7.76
C LEU A 40 0.45 -25.31 7.02
N ASN A 41 1.05 -26.42 6.55
CA ASN A 41 0.39 -27.46 5.75
C ASN A 41 -0.34 -26.89 4.51
N VAL A 42 0.31 -25.94 3.83
CA VAL A 42 -0.21 -25.28 2.63
C VAL A 42 0.43 -25.88 1.38
N GLU A 43 -0.41 -26.26 0.42
CA GLU A 43 0.03 -26.69 -0.91
C GLU A 43 0.30 -25.50 -1.82
N TYR A 44 1.52 -25.39 -2.33
CA TYR A 44 1.94 -24.36 -3.26
C TYR A 44 3.02 -24.89 -4.22
N ASP A 45 3.01 -24.45 -5.47
CA ASP A 45 4.08 -24.83 -6.40
C ASP A 45 5.41 -24.18 -6.01
N LEU A 46 6.28 -24.94 -5.39
CA LEU A 46 7.59 -24.48 -4.95
C LEU A 46 8.50 -24.00 -6.09
N ASN A 47 8.20 -24.38 -7.35
CA ASN A 47 8.96 -23.90 -8.51
C ASN A 47 8.56 -22.48 -8.92
N SER A 48 7.36 -22.05 -8.57
CA SER A 48 6.89 -20.69 -8.83
C SER A 48 7.44 -19.65 -7.83
N ILE A 49 8.09 -20.08 -6.74
CA ILE A 49 8.72 -19.16 -5.79
C ILE A 49 9.90 -18.47 -6.47
N ILE A 50 9.86 -17.13 -6.50
CA ILE A 50 10.95 -16.30 -7.02
C ILE A 50 11.98 -16.13 -5.89
N CYS A 51 13.12 -16.83 -6.04
CA CYS A 51 14.20 -16.79 -5.06
C CYS A 51 14.96 -15.48 -5.14
N THR A 52 15.24 -14.88 -3.98
CA THR A 52 16.07 -13.68 -3.83
C THR A 52 16.97 -13.82 -2.62
N ASP A 53 18.15 -13.20 -2.69
CA ASP A 53 19.19 -13.31 -1.68
C ASP A 53 19.14 -12.18 -0.63
N SER A 54 18.34 -11.14 -0.89
CA SER A 54 18.20 -9.98 0.01
C SER A 54 16.80 -9.36 -0.05
N ASP A 55 16.46 -8.60 0.99
CA ASP A 55 15.23 -7.82 1.06
C ASP A 55 15.15 -6.76 -0.05
N LYS A 56 16.30 -6.15 -0.37
CA LYS A 56 16.42 -5.18 -1.46
C LYS A 56 16.07 -5.83 -2.80
N GLU A 57 16.65 -6.97 -3.09
CA GLU A 57 16.35 -7.73 -4.32
C GLU A 57 14.88 -8.17 -4.37
N SER A 58 14.33 -8.59 -3.22
CA SER A 58 12.90 -8.93 -3.10
C SER A 58 12.01 -7.73 -3.47
N ALA A 59 12.34 -6.53 -2.98
CA ALA A 59 11.62 -5.32 -3.29
C ALA A 59 11.73 -4.94 -4.78
N GLU A 60 12.94 -4.96 -5.34
CA GLU A 60 13.19 -4.65 -6.76
C GLU A 60 12.47 -5.65 -7.69
N LYS A 61 12.52 -6.94 -7.37
CA LYS A 61 11.84 -7.98 -8.14
C LYS A 61 10.32 -7.86 -8.09
N THR A 62 9.78 -7.45 -6.95
CA THR A 62 8.35 -7.19 -6.79
C THR A 62 7.89 -6.04 -7.69
N VAL A 63 8.65 -4.94 -7.71
CA VAL A 63 8.37 -3.78 -8.58
C VAL A 63 8.48 -4.15 -10.07
N GLU A 64 9.46 -4.97 -10.44
CA GLU A 64 9.61 -5.49 -11.81
C GLU A 64 8.36 -6.26 -12.28
N LEU A 65 7.77 -7.09 -11.40
CA LEU A 65 6.55 -7.84 -11.73
C LEU A 65 5.36 -6.91 -12.01
N ILE A 66 5.19 -5.86 -11.23
CA ILE A 66 4.15 -4.84 -11.48
C ILE A 66 4.39 -4.15 -12.83
N ASN A 67 5.61 -3.67 -13.08
CA ASN A 67 5.94 -3.00 -14.34
C ASN A 67 5.76 -3.89 -15.58
N SER A 68 5.90 -5.20 -15.42
CA SER A 68 5.69 -6.19 -16.50
C SER A 68 4.27 -6.73 -16.57
N ASN A 69 3.31 -6.17 -15.84
CA ASN A 69 1.91 -6.61 -15.73
C ASN A 69 1.76 -8.10 -15.33
N LYS A 70 2.67 -8.60 -14.50
CA LYS A 70 2.63 -9.97 -13.95
C LYS A 70 2.08 -10.03 -12.54
N ALA A 71 1.77 -8.88 -11.96
CA ALA A 71 1.08 -8.74 -10.68
C ALA A 71 0.32 -7.40 -10.66
N ASP A 72 -0.77 -7.33 -9.90
CA ASP A 72 -1.68 -6.19 -9.86
C ASP A 72 -1.39 -5.27 -8.68
N PHE A 73 -0.89 -5.81 -7.56
CA PHE A 73 -0.54 -5.02 -6.38
C PHE A 73 0.58 -5.69 -5.57
N ILE A 74 1.15 -4.95 -4.63
CA ILE A 74 2.26 -5.39 -3.77
C ILE A 74 1.76 -5.59 -2.34
N MET A 75 2.01 -6.77 -1.78
CA MET A 75 1.92 -7.00 -0.34
C MET A 75 3.34 -7.02 0.26
N LYS A 76 3.55 -6.24 1.31
CA LYS A 76 4.78 -6.23 2.06
C LYS A 76 4.83 -7.41 3.03
N GLY A 77 5.84 -8.26 2.89
CA GLY A 77 6.18 -9.28 3.89
C GLY A 77 7.21 -8.78 4.91
N LYS A 78 8.19 -9.60 5.24
CA LYS A 78 9.20 -9.32 6.26
C LYS A 78 10.41 -8.56 5.72
N LEU A 79 10.21 -7.33 5.29
CA LEU A 79 11.29 -6.41 4.94
C LEU A 79 11.01 -5.03 5.55
N GLN A 80 12.04 -4.18 5.62
CA GLN A 80 11.86 -2.80 6.08
C GLN A 80 11.00 -2.02 5.09
N THR A 81 10.02 -1.28 5.61
CA THR A 81 9.14 -0.46 4.76
C THR A 81 9.94 0.51 3.88
N ALA A 82 11.03 1.07 4.43
CA ALA A 82 11.91 1.95 3.69
C ALA A 82 12.56 1.30 2.46
N ASP A 83 12.89 0.01 2.51
CA ASP A 83 13.52 -0.70 1.39
C ASP A 83 12.50 -0.95 0.27
N LEU A 84 11.27 -1.35 0.62
CA LEU A 84 10.19 -1.48 -0.35
C LEU A 84 9.84 -0.12 -1.00
N LEU A 85 9.65 0.90 -0.18
CA LEU A 85 9.31 2.24 -0.68
C LEU A 85 10.41 2.81 -1.58
N ARG A 86 11.68 2.57 -1.25
CA ARG A 86 12.81 2.99 -2.11
C ARG A 86 12.74 2.37 -3.51
N ALA A 87 12.38 1.09 -3.61
CA ALA A 87 12.18 0.43 -4.89
C ALA A 87 10.95 0.98 -5.63
N VAL A 88 9.84 1.21 -4.91
CA VAL A 88 8.60 1.76 -5.49
C VAL A 88 8.79 3.18 -6.04
N VAL A 89 9.53 4.04 -5.34
CA VAL A 89 9.75 5.44 -5.77
C VAL A 89 11.01 5.64 -6.62
N ASP A 90 11.70 4.59 -7.00
CA ASP A 90 12.85 4.68 -7.90
C ASP A 90 12.49 5.44 -9.18
N LYS A 91 13.40 6.30 -9.68
CA LYS A 91 13.12 7.17 -10.81
C LYS A 91 13.08 6.46 -12.16
N GLU A 92 13.84 5.37 -12.27
CA GLU A 92 14.04 4.65 -13.55
C GLU A 92 13.20 3.36 -13.60
N LYS A 93 13.16 2.63 -12.49
CA LYS A 93 12.56 1.29 -12.41
C LYS A 93 11.34 1.21 -11.50
N GLY A 94 11.01 2.27 -10.77
CA GLY A 94 9.90 2.30 -9.82
C GLY A 94 8.52 2.42 -10.47
N LEU A 95 7.52 2.68 -9.63
CA LEU A 95 6.11 2.77 -10.02
C LEU A 95 5.60 4.22 -10.00
N ARG A 96 6.47 5.20 -10.25
CA ARG A 96 6.11 6.62 -10.17
C ARG A 96 5.14 7.02 -11.30
N THR A 97 4.06 7.68 -10.92
CA THR A 97 3.05 8.20 -11.85
C THR A 97 3.16 9.70 -12.11
N GLY A 98 4.10 10.39 -11.46
CA GLY A 98 4.21 11.85 -11.48
C GLY A 98 3.46 12.55 -10.35
N ARG A 99 2.55 11.86 -9.66
CA ARG A 99 1.90 12.35 -8.42
C ARG A 99 2.73 12.00 -7.19
N VAL A 100 2.46 12.68 -6.07
CA VAL A 100 2.98 12.28 -4.77
C VAL A 100 2.38 10.93 -4.35
N MET A 101 3.19 10.11 -3.71
CA MET A 101 2.69 8.88 -3.09
C MET A 101 2.06 9.23 -1.74
N SER A 102 0.84 8.74 -1.50
CA SER A 102 0.09 8.98 -0.26
C SER A 102 -0.48 7.69 0.30
N HIS A 103 -0.83 7.71 1.57
CA HIS A 103 -1.43 6.59 2.28
C HIS A 103 -2.92 6.83 2.48
N VAL A 104 -3.75 5.83 2.19
CA VAL A 104 -5.19 5.84 2.48
C VAL A 104 -5.52 4.63 3.35
N ALA A 105 -6.09 4.86 4.53
CA ALA A 105 -6.56 3.82 5.42
C ALA A 105 -8.09 3.79 5.43
N PHE A 106 -8.69 2.64 5.13
CA PHE A 106 -10.12 2.41 5.28
C PHE A 106 -10.40 1.80 6.65
N LEU A 107 -11.35 2.38 7.37
CA LEU A 107 -11.72 2.01 8.72
C LEU A 107 -13.19 1.58 8.75
N GLU A 108 -13.43 0.34 9.16
CA GLU A 108 -14.74 -0.13 9.57
C GLU A 108 -14.83 -0.01 11.10
N ILE A 109 -15.72 0.88 11.56
CA ILE A 109 -15.90 1.18 12.98
C ILE A 109 -17.28 0.67 13.39
N PRO A 110 -17.38 -0.31 14.32
CA PRO A 110 -18.67 -0.91 14.69
C PRO A 110 -19.74 0.09 15.15
N ALA A 111 -19.33 1.19 15.76
CA ALA A 111 -20.23 2.25 16.23
C ALA A 111 -20.59 3.29 15.15
N TYR A 112 -20.10 3.14 13.92
CA TYR A 112 -20.33 4.09 12.83
C TYR A 112 -20.94 3.39 11.61
N HIS A 113 -21.94 4.01 11.00
CA HIS A 113 -22.83 3.38 10.02
C HIS A 113 -22.23 3.17 8.62
N LYS A 114 -20.99 3.58 8.36
CA LYS A 114 -20.32 3.45 7.05
C LYS A 114 -18.81 3.40 7.17
N LEU A 115 -18.13 2.98 6.11
CA LEU A 115 -16.68 3.08 6.03
C LEU A 115 -16.21 4.53 6.07
N ILE A 116 -15.13 4.76 6.79
CA ILE A 116 -14.39 6.03 6.80
C ILE A 116 -13.02 5.77 6.21
N ALA A 117 -12.52 6.69 5.40
CA ALA A 117 -11.14 6.68 5.00
C ALA A 117 -10.40 7.87 5.61
N VAL A 118 -9.15 7.63 5.99
CA VAL A 118 -8.23 8.65 6.48
C VAL A 118 -7.02 8.71 5.58
N THR A 119 -6.65 9.89 5.13
CA THR A 119 -5.46 10.20 4.33
C THR A 119 -4.90 11.58 4.74
N ASP A 120 -3.63 11.90 4.68
CA ASP A 120 -2.49 11.02 4.64
C ASP A 120 -2.03 10.80 6.08
N GLY A 121 -1.96 9.54 6.48
CA GLY A 121 -1.68 9.20 7.88
C GLY A 121 -0.20 9.16 8.25
N GLY A 122 0.73 9.48 7.32
CA GLY A 122 2.16 9.41 7.66
C GLY A 122 3.12 9.17 6.50
N MET A 123 2.69 9.28 5.25
CA MET A 123 3.57 9.19 4.09
C MET A 123 4.20 10.55 3.78
N MET A 124 3.41 11.62 3.82
CA MET A 124 3.84 12.99 3.59
C MET A 124 3.85 13.77 4.91
N MET A 125 5.04 14.16 5.39
CA MET A 125 5.18 14.81 6.70
C MET A 125 4.73 16.28 6.71
N TYR A 126 5.06 17.03 5.68
CA TYR A 126 4.76 18.47 5.55
C TYR A 126 4.33 18.81 4.12
N PRO A 127 3.19 18.27 3.64
CA PRO A 127 2.73 18.56 2.29
C PRO A 127 2.29 20.02 2.16
N ASN A 128 2.70 20.67 1.07
CA ASN A 128 2.16 21.98 0.68
C ASN A 128 0.75 21.84 0.08
N ALA A 129 0.07 22.94 -0.23
CA ALA A 129 -1.31 22.93 -0.75
C ALA A 129 -1.47 22.09 -2.03
N GLU A 130 -0.51 22.17 -2.97
CA GLU A 130 -0.55 21.37 -4.20
C GLU A 130 -0.35 19.87 -3.93
N GLU A 131 0.53 19.53 -3.02
CA GLU A 131 0.73 18.13 -2.59
C GLU A 131 -0.50 17.60 -1.84
N LYS A 132 -1.14 18.41 -0.99
CA LYS A 132 -2.41 18.07 -0.33
C LYS A 132 -3.52 17.81 -1.34
N LYS A 133 -3.61 18.61 -2.40
CA LYS A 133 -4.53 18.37 -3.50
C LYS A 133 -4.29 17.01 -4.17
N GLN A 134 -3.04 16.66 -4.46
CA GLN A 134 -2.71 15.36 -5.05
C GLN A 134 -3.02 14.19 -4.09
N ILE A 135 -2.79 14.35 -2.80
CA ILE A 135 -3.18 13.37 -1.77
C ILE A 135 -4.70 13.15 -1.80
N LEU A 136 -5.46 14.23 -1.88
CA LEU A 136 -6.91 14.19 -1.95
C LEU A 136 -7.40 13.53 -3.25
N GLU A 137 -6.81 13.87 -4.39
CA GLU A 137 -7.10 13.25 -5.68
C GLU A 137 -6.81 11.75 -5.67
N ASN A 138 -5.69 11.32 -5.08
CA ASN A 138 -5.37 9.90 -4.91
C ASN A 138 -6.46 9.16 -4.11
N ALA A 139 -6.92 9.75 -3.01
CA ALA A 139 -8.00 9.15 -2.22
C ALA A 139 -9.32 9.08 -3.00
N VAL A 140 -9.67 10.12 -3.74
CA VAL A 140 -10.87 10.15 -4.60
C VAL A 140 -10.81 9.05 -5.66
N ASP A 141 -9.65 8.85 -6.31
CA ASP A 141 -9.47 7.81 -7.32
C ASP A 141 -9.69 6.41 -6.73
N VAL A 142 -9.21 6.16 -5.50
CA VAL A 142 -9.47 4.90 -4.79
C VAL A 142 -10.97 4.71 -4.51
N PHE A 143 -11.66 5.74 -4.00
CA PHE A 143 -13.11 5.67 -3.76
C PHE A 143 -13.90 5.40 -5.04
N ARG A 144 -13.53 6.05 -6.15
CA ARG A 144 -14.15 5.82 -7.46
C ARG A 144 -13.92 4.40 -7.96
N ALA A 145 -12.72 3.87 -7.80
CA ALA A 145 -12.42 2.46 -8.13
C ALA A 145 -13.26 1.48 -7.29
N MET A 146 -13.64 1.85 -6.06
CA MET A 146 -14.56 1.09 -5.20
C MET A 146 -16.05 1.32 -5.52
N GLY A 147 -16.39 2.11 -6.54
CA GLY A 147 -17.77 2.39 -6.97
C GLY A 147 -18.43 3.59 -6.29
N TYR A 148 -17.70 4.40 -5.53
CA TYR A 148 -18.20 5.65 -4.95
C TYR A 148 -17.90 6.83 -5.88
N GLU A 149 -18.84 7.21 -6.73
CA GLU A 149 -18.63 8.26 -7.72
C GLU A 149 -18.38 9.64 -7.10
N CYS A 150 -18.99 9.93 -5.96
CA CYS A 150 -18.97 11.24 -5.32
C CYS A 150 -18.68 11.14 -3.81
N PRO A 151 -17.43 10.80 -3.41
CA PRO A 151 -17.07 10.70 -2.00
C PRO A 151 -17.15 12.06 -1.32
N LYS A 152 -17.67 12.08 -0.07
CA LYS A 152 -17.65 13.29 0.75
C LYS A 152 -16.33 13.40 1.49
N ILE A 153 -15.69 14.57 1.39
CA ILE A 153 -14.38 14.81 1.96
C ILE A 153 -14.47 15.95 2.98
N ALA A 154 -13.79 15.77 4.12
CA ALA A 154 -13.53 16.81 5.09
C ALA A 154 -12.02 17.04 5.18
N VAL A 155 -11.57 18.24 4.89
CA VAL A 155 -10.18 18.64 5.10
C VAL A 155 -10.07 19.18 6.52
N LEU A 156 -9.33 18.45 7.37
CA LEU A 156 -9.31 18.72 8.81
C LEU A 156 -8.23 19.75 9.18
N ALA A 157 -8.61 20.65 10.08
CA ALA A 157 -7.72 21.56 10.76
C ALA A 157 -8.09 21.62 12.25
N ALA A 158 -7.26 22.25 13.07
CA ALA A 158 -7.48 22.36 14.52
C ALA A 158 -8.63 23.31 14.91
N VAL A 159 -9.09 24.15 13.97
CA VAL A 159 -10.20 25.11 14.14
C VAL A 159 -11.07 25.12 12.88
N GLU A 160 -12.34 25.53 13.05
CA GLU A 160 -13.35 25.53 11.97
C GLU A 160 -13.33 26.79 11.10
N THR A 161 -12.49 27.76 11.40
CA THR A 161 -12.40 29.03 10.67
C THR A 161 -11.04 29.25 10.06
N VAL A 162 -10.98 29.92 8.91
CA VAL A 162 -9.72 30.27 8.25
C VAL A 162 -8.94 31.26 9.12
N ASN A 163 -7.73 30.88 9.46
CA ASN A 163 -6.80 31.70 10.22
C ASN A 163 -5.47 31.83 9.48
N PRO A 164 -5.10 33.02 8.99
CA PRO A 164 -3.85 33.22 8.23
C PRO A 164 -2.56 32.84 8.99
N LYS A 165 -2.63 32.71 10.32
CA LYS A 165 -1.51 32.24 11.17
C LYS A 165 -1.46 30.71 11.28
N MET A 166 -2.43 30.02 10.73
CA MET A 166 -2.53 28.56 10.71
C MET A 166 -2.63 28.08 9.26
N PRO A 167 -1.49 27.79 8.60
CA PRO A 167 -1.45 27.40 7.17
C PRO A 167 -2.40 26.27 6.81
N GLU A 168 -2.65 25.34 7.72
CA GLU A 168 -3.54 24.20 7.52
C GLU A 168 -5.00 24.64 7.22
N THR A 169 -5.44 25.73 7.84
CA THR A 169 -6.79 26.29 7.62
C THR A 169 -6.88 27.01 6.28
N VAL A 170 -5.78 27.67 5.88
CA VAL A 170 -5.69 28.33 4.56
C VAL A 170 -5.66 27.29 3.45
N ASP A 171 -4.89 26.24 3.61
CA ASP A 171 -4.84 25.14 2.64
C ASP A 171 -6.21 24.45 2.52
N ALA A 172 -6.92 24.26 3.64
CA ALA A 172 -8.26 23.67 3.64
C ALA A 172 -9.30 24.53 2.91
N ASP A 173 -9.15 25.86 2.91
CA ASP A 173 -10.03 26.80 2.20
C ASP A 173 -9.76 26.81 0.69
N ILE A 174 -8.54 26.49 0.27
CA ILE A 174 -8.12 26.42 -1.14
C ILE A 174 -8.57 25.11 -1.80
N LEU A 175 -8.63 24.01 -1.04
CA LEU A 175 -8.91 22.65 -1.53
C LEU A 175 -10.39 22.36 -1.68
#